data_41bd03eae312f0999a2594b235e961a4
#
_entry.id   41bd03eae312f0999a2594b235e961a4
#
_cell.length_a   1.000
_cell.length_b   1.000
_cell.length_c   1.000
_cell.angle_alpha   90.00
_cell.angle_beta   90.00
_cell.angle_gamma   90.00
#
_symmetry.space_group_name_H-M   'P 1'
#
loop_
_entity.id
_entity.type
_entity.pdbx_description
1 polymer ?
#
loop_
_entity_poly.entity_id
_entity_poly.type
_entity_poly.pdbx_seq_one_letter_code
_entity_poly.pdbx_strand_id
1 'polypeptide(L)'
;MIKKVSRNEMRLERHNRIRKSLEGTSERPRLNVFRSNANITAQIIDDEKGVTLVSASTLEKDLNITNGGNVEAAKLIGAEIAKRAKKAKITKVVFDRGGYLYHGRVKALAEAARENGLEF
;
A
#
# COMPACT_ATOMS: atom_id res chain seq x y z
N MET A 1 14.34 -24.12 -25.01
CA MET A 1 14.73 -23.76 -23.64
C MET A 1 13.56 -23.05 -22.92
N ILE A 2 13.18 -23.53 -21.76
CA ILE A 2 12.10 -22.91 -20.99
C ILE A 2 12.70 -21.77 -20.18
N LYS A 3 12.21 -20.55 -20.42
CA LYS A 3 12.65 -19.39 -19.69
C LYS A 3 11.91 -19.31 -18.34
N LYS A 4 12.66 -19.23 -17.26
CA LYS A 4 12.08 -19.11 -15.91
C LYS A 4 11.60 -17.67 -15.69
N VAL A 5 10.33 -17.51 -15.31
CA VAL A 5 9.73 -16.21 -14.99
C VAL A 5 10.14 -15.81 -13.58
N SER A 6 10.56 -14.57 -13.36
CA SER A 6 10.93 -14.06 -12.06
C SER A 6 9.71 -13.88 -11.16
N ARG A 7 9.94 -13.87 -9.83
CA ARG A 7 8.87 -13.62 -8.86
C ARG A 7 8.24 -12.24 -9.05
N ASN A 8 9.04 -11.24 -9.41
CA ASN A 8 8.55 -9.88 -9.64
C ASN A 8 7.67 -9.80 -10.89
N GLU A 9 8.04 -10.50 -11.97
CA GLU A 9 7.22 -10.57 -13.17
C GLU A 9 5.86 -11.20 -12.87
N MET A 10 5.84 -12.28 -12.09
CA MET A 10 4.60 -12.94 -11.66
C MET A 10 3.74 -12.01 -10.80
N ARG A 11 4.36 -11.24 -9.90
CA ARG A 11 3.66 -10.24 -9.10
C ARG A 11 3.02 -9.17 -9.97
N LEU A 12 3.75 -8.66 -10.96
CA LEU A 12 3.25 -7.64 -11.87
C LEU A 12 2.06 -8.16 -12.70
N GLU A 13 2.07 -9.42 -13.12
CA GLU A 13 0.93 -10.02 -13.79
C GLU A 13 -0.30 -10.06 -12.88
N ARG A 14 -0.13 -10.45 -11.62
CA ARG A 14 -1.23 -10.45 -10.64
C ARG A 14 -1.74 -9.04 -10.39
N HIS A 15 -0.84 -8.06 -10.28
CA HIS A 15 -1.21 -6.66 -10.09
C HIS A 15 -2.01 -6.15 -11.30
N ASN A 16 -1.57 -6.45 -12.50
CA ASN A 16 -2.29 -6.06 -13.73
C ASN A 16 -3.71 -6.63 -13.78
N ARG A 17 -3.88 -7.89 -13.35
CA ARG A 17 -5.21 -8.51 -13.28
C ARG A 17 -6.12 -7.82 -12.26
N ILE A 18 -5.59 -7.47 -11.11
CA ILE A 18 -6.32 -6.73 -10.07
C ILE A 18 -6.72 -5.35 -10.60
N ARG A 19 -5.80 -4.66 -11.28
CA ARG A 19 -6.01 -3.31 -11.80
C ARG A 19 -7.05 -3.23 -12.92
N LYS A 20 -7.36 -4.32 -13.58
CA LYS A 20 -8.43 -4.35 -14.61
C LYS A 20 -9.80 -4.02 -14.03
N SER A 21 -10.05 -4.36 -12.78
CA SER A 21 -11.32 -4.13 -12.08
C SER A 21 -11.23 -3.14 -10.93
N LEU A 22 -10.04 -2.61 -10.65
CA LEU A 22 -9.79 -1.74 -9.51
C LEU A 22 -9.23 -0.40 -9.97
N GLU A 23 -9.98 0.67 -9.71
CA GLU A 23 -9.55 2.03 -10.02
C GLU A 23 -9.88 2.96 -8.86
N GLY A 24 -8.92 3.81 -8.50
CA GLY A 24 -9.11 4.85 -7.49
C GLY A 24 -9.78 6.07 -8.10
N THR A 25 -10.77 6.61 -7.41
CA THR A 25 -11.47 7.84 -7.81
C THR A 25 -11.15 8.95 -6.83
N SER A 26 -11.61 10.18 -7.13
CA SER A 26 -11.44 11.31 -6.20
C SER A 26 -12.20 11.08 -4.88
N GLU A 27 -13.35 10.41 -4.93
CA GLU A 27 -14.15 10.10 -3.74
C GLU A 27 -13.62 8.89 -2.96
N ARG A 28 -13.05 7.92 -3.67
CA ARG A 28 -12.51 6.70 -3.08
C ARG A 28 -11.17 6.38 -3.76
N PRO A 29 -10.10 7.08 -3.37
CA PRO A 29 -8.78 6.84 -3.96
C PRO A 29 -8.25 5.44 -3.64
N ARG A 30 -7.23 5.04 -4.38
CA ARG A 30 -6.64 3.71 -4.27
C ARG A 30 -5.49 3.70 -3.27
N LEU A 31 -5.60 2.87 -2.23
CA LEU A 31 -4.50 2.61 -1.29
C LEU A 31 -3.64 1.49 -1.85
N ASN A 32 -2.48 1.83 -2.35
CA ASN A 32 -1.52 0.90 -2.94
C ASN A 32 -0.39 0.58 -1.96
N VAL A 33 0.03 -0.67 -1.93
CA VAL A 33 1.14 -1.15 -1.11
C VAL A 33 2.26 -1.64 -2.02
N PHE A 34 3.47 -1.22 -1.72
CA PHE A 34 4.68 -1.75 -2.33
C PHE A 34 5.63 -2.22 -1.23
N ARG A 35 6.14 -3.44 -1.35
CA ARG A 35 7.10 -3.97 -0.39
C ARG A 35 8.35 -4.51 -1.08
N SER A 36 9.49 -4.36 -0.40
CA SER A 36 10.73 -5.05 -0.71
C SER A 36 11.17 -5.85 0.51
N ASN A 37 12.29 -6.55 0.43
CA ASN A 37 12.80 -7.29 1.59
C ASN A 37 13.09 -6.38 2.78
N ALA A 38 13.56 -5.18 2.52
CA ALA A 38 14.01 -4.24 3.55
C ALA A 38 13.00 -3.16 3.93
N ASN A 39 11.99 -2.88 3.08
CA ASN A 39 11.10 -1.75 3.28
C ASN A 39 9.68 -2.00 2.79
N ILE A 40 8.75 -1.16 3.26
CA ILE A 40 7.36 -1.16 2.81
C ILE A 40 6.90 0.30 2.64
N THR A 41 6.10 0.54 1.60
CA THR A 41 5.56 1.86 1.27
C THR A 41 4.07 1.75 0.99
N ALA A 42 3.30 2.73 1.47
CA ALA A 42 1.89 2.87 1.17
C ALA A 42 1.65 4.20 0.47
N GLN A 43 0.78 4.21 -0.53
CA GLN A 43 0.38 5.42 -1.25
C GLN A 43 -1.12 5.43 -1.45
N ILE A 44 -1.72 6.61 -1.34
CA ILE A 44 -3.13 6.81 -1.68
C ILE A 44 -3.15 7.64 -2.97
N ILE A 45 -3.69 7.05 -4.02
CA ILE A 45 -3.60 7.56 -5.40
C ILE A 45 -4.98 7.85 -5.96
N ASP A 46 -5.14 9.04 -6.54
CA ASP A 46 -6.31 9.39 -7.33
C ASP A 46 -5.98 9.07 -8.79
N ASP A 47 -6.54 7.96 -9.30
CA ASP A 47 -6.28 7.50 -10.66
C ASP A 47 -6.96 8.40 -11.72
N GLU A 48 -8.01 9.13 -11.37
CA GLU A 48 -8.67 10.07 -12.29
C GLU A 48 -7.75 11.24 -12.64
N LYS A 49 -7.01 11.75 -11.64
CA LYS A 49 -6.07 12.86 -11.81
C LYS A 49 -4.64 12.39 -12.03
N GLY A 50 -4.35 11.11 -11.80
CA GLY A 50 -3.01 10.56 -11.92
C GLY A 50 -2.02 11.11 -10.90
N VAL A 51 -2.48 11.41 -9.68
CA VAL A 51 -1.62 11.99 -8.63
C VAL A 51 -1.66 11.16 -7.36
N THR A 52 -0.54 11.13 -6.64
CA THR A 52 -0.46 10.56 -5.29
C THR A 52 -0.87 11.62 -4.28
N LEU A 53 -1.95 11.36 -3.55
CA LEU A 53 -2.50 12.30 -2.58
C LEU A 53 -1.75 12.24 -1.24
N VAL A 54 -1.41 11.05 -0.79
CA VAL A 54 -0.75 10.81 0.50
C VAL A 54 0.19 9.63 0.35
N SER A 55 1.32 9.66 1.03
CA SER A 55 2.25 8.53 1.04
C SER A 55 2.91 8.37 2.42
N ALA A 56 3.37 7.16 2.72
CA ALA A 56 4.17 6.85 3.91
C ALA A 56 5.11 5.70 3.58
N SER A 57 6.34 5.77 4.07
CA SER A 57 7.36 4.77 3.79
C SER A 57 8.27 4.54 4.98
N THR A 58 8.73 3.30 5.15
CA THR A 58 9.75 2.96 6.15
C THR A 58 11.09 3.64 5.87
N LEU A 59 11.29 4.17 4.66
CA LEU A 59 12.50 4.92 4.29
C LEU A 59 12.53 6.35 4.86
N GLU A 60 11.41 6.86 5.37
CA GLU A 60 11.34 8.22 5.91
C GLU A 60 12.11 8.32 7.22
N LYS A 61 13.07 9.23 7.28
CA LYS A 61 13.92 9.44 8.45
C LYS A 61 13.13 9.87 9.69
N ASP A 62 12.10 10.67 9.51
CA ASP A 62 11.26 11.19 10.59
C ASP A 62 10.52 10.10 11.36
N LEU A 63 10.30 8.95 10.76
CA LEU A 63 9.60 7.83 11.39
C LEU A 63 10.55 6.96 12.25
N ASN A 64 11.86 7.12 12.11
CA ASN A 64 12.88 6.39 12.88
C ASN A 64 12.71 4.87 12.89
N ILE A 65 12.33 4.31 11.75
CA ILE A 65 12.16 2.87 11.61
C ILE A 65 13.51 2.23 11.26
N THR A 66 14.05 1.43 12.17
CA THR A 66 15.37 0.79 12.00
C THR A 66 15.29 -0.46 11.12
N ASN A 67 14.19 -1.21 11.19
CA ASN A 67 13.96 -2.40 10.36
C ASN A 67 12.62 -2.28 9.66
N GLY A 68 12.64 -1.95 8.38
CA GLY A 68 11.42 -1.78 7.57
C GLY A 68 10.88 -3.07 6.96
N GLY A 69 11.55 -4.20 7.16
CA GLY A 69 11.21 -5.46 6.51
C GLY A 69 10.35 -6.40 7.35
N ASN A 70 9.76 -5.95 8.45
CA ASN A 70 8.98 -6.80 9.35
C ASN A 70 7.51 -6.34 9.48
N VAL A 71 6.70 -7.15 10.17
CA VAL A 71 5.29 -6.88 10.41
C VAL A 71 5.07 -5.64 11.27
N GLU A 72 5.95 -5.40 12.25
CA GLU A 72 5.86 -4.22 13.11
C GLU A 72 6.01 -2.92 12.32
N ALA A 73 6.96 -2.89 11.39
CA ALA A 73 7.15 -1.74 10.50
C ALA A 73 5.91 -1.52 9.61
N ALA A 74 5.32 -2.60 9.11
CA ALA A 74 4.10 -2.51 8.29
C ALA A 74 2.93 -1.94 9.09
N LYS A 75 2.78 -2.30 10.35
CA LYS A 75 1.76 -1.74 11.24
C LYS A 75 1.95 -0.24 11.44
N LEU A 76 3.20 0.19 11.64
CA LEU A 76 3.53 1.60 11.80
C LEU A 76 3.17 2.40 10.55
N ILE A 77 3.47 1.86 9.37
CA ILE A 77 3.15 2.51 8.09
C ILE A 77 1.63 2.55 7.85
N GLY A 78 0.91 1.47 8.19
CA GLY A 78 -0.55 1.45 8.11
C GLY A 78 -1.18 2.53 8.98
N ALA A 79 -0.73 2.67 10.21
CA ALA A 79 -1.19 3.72 11.13
C ALA A 79 -0.83 5.11 10.60
N GLU A 80 0.38 5.29 10.07
CA GLU A 80 0.84 6.58 9.57
C GLU A 80 0.09 7.02 8.30
N ILE A 81 -0.17 6.10 7.36
CA ILE A 81 -0.92 6.44 6.14
C ILE A 81 -2.36 6.83 6.49
N ALA A 82 -2.98 6.15 7.45
CA ALA A 82 -4.32 6.50 7.91
C ALA A 82 -4.36 7.88 8.58
N LYS A 83 -3.35 8.18 9.39
CA LYS A 83 -3.21 9.49 10.03
C LYS A 83 -3.06 10.61 9.00
N ARG A 84 -2.21 10.41 8.00
CA ARG A 84 -2.00 11.38 6.92
C ARG A 84 -3.23 11.54 6.04
N ALA A 85 -3.95 10.43 5.78
CA ALA A 85 -5.21 10.46 5.04
C ALA A 85 -6.26 11.29 5.78
N LYS A 86 -6.35 11.13 7.10
CA LYS A 86 -7.28 11.90 7.92
C LYS A 86 -7.00 13.40 7.84
N LYS A 87 -5.73 13.81 7.87
CA LYS A 87 -5.34 15.20 7.70
C LYS A 87 -5.72 15.73 6.32
N ALA A 88 -5.69 14.89 5.30
CA ALA A 88 -6.09 15.23 3.93
C ALA A 88 -7.59 15.06 3.68
N LYS A 89 -8.38 14.75 4.74
CA LYS A 89 -9.83 14.53 4.69
C LYS A 89 -10.23 13.34 3.81
N ILE A 90 -9.40 12.30 3.77
CA ILE A 90 -9.66 11.05 3.05
C ILE A 90 -10.05 10.00 4.09
N THR A 91 -11.24 9.42 3.97
CA THR A 91 -11.72 8.34 4.85
C THR A 91 -11.94 7.03 4.11
N LYS A 92 -12.43 7.09 2.89
CA LYS A 92 -12.76 5.90 2.10
C LYS A 92 -11.73 5.68 1.01
N VAL A 93 -11.24 4.45 0.92
CA VAL A 93 -10.28 4.05 -0.12
C VAL A 93 -10.65 2.68 -0.68
N VAL A 94 -10.14 2.36 -1.87
CA VAL A 94 -10.15 0.98 -2.37
C VAL A 94 -8.75 0.42 -2.14
N PHE A 95 -8.68 -0.83 -1.67
CA PHE A 95 -7.40 -1.44 -1.33
C PHE A 95 -6.80 -2.18 -2.52
N ASP A 96 -5.58 -1.78 -2.89
CA ASP A 96 -4.79 -2.42 -3.93
C ASP A 96 -3.57 -3.07 -3.29
N ARG A 97 -3.61 -4.39 -3.17
CA ARG A 97 -2.50 -5.16 -2.55
C ARG A 97 -1.24 -5.23 -3.41
N GLY A 98 -1.24 -4.62 -4.60
CA GLY A 98 -0.04 -4.53 -5.45
C GLY A 98 0.41 -5.86 -6.06
N GLY A 99 -0.46 -6.86 -6.13
CA GLY A 99 -0.12 -8.19 -6.62
C GLY A 99 0.51 -9.10 -5.57
N TYR A 100 0.68 -8.62 -4.33
CA TYR A 100 1.15 -9.43 -3.21
C TYR A 100 0.01 -10.26 -2.63
N LEU A 101 0.35 -11.32 -1.88
CA LEU A 101 -0.65 -12.06 -1.11
C LEU A 101 -1.13 -11.20 0.05
N TYR A 102 -2.42 -11.31 0.39
CA TYR A 102 -2.99 -10.64 1.57
C TYR A 102 -2.59 -11.42 2.82
N HIS A 103 -1.32 -11.30 3.20
CA HIS A 103 -0.70 -12.04 4.29
C HIS A 103 0.52 -11.27 4.84
N GLY A 104 0.87 -11.54 6.10
CA GLY A 104 2.06 -10.96 6.72
C GLY A 104 2.05 -9.43 6.75
N ARG A 105 3.06 -8.81 6.17
CA ARG A 105 3.24 -7.36 6.17
C ARG A 105 2.09 -6.61 5.49
N VAL A 106 1.61 -7.11 4.35
CA VAL A 106 0.51 -6.46 3.60
C VAL A 106 -0.76 -6.46 4.42
N LYS A 107 -1.10 -7.61 5.04
CA LYS A 107 -2.25 -7.73 5.92
C LYS A 107 -2.12 -6.83 7.16
N ALA A 108 -0.94 -6.80 7.78
CA ALA A 108 -0.67 -5.99 8.96
C ALA A 108 -0.85 -4.49 8.67
N LEU A 109 -0.36 -4.02 7.52
CA LEU A 109 -0.55 -2.64 7.08
C LEU A 109 -2.03 -2.31 6.88
N ALA A 110 -2.76 -3.18 6.18
CA ALA A 110 -4.19 -2.99 5.91
C ALA A 110 -5.01 -2.94 7.19
N GLU A 111 -4.77 -3.87 8.12
CA GLU A 111 -5.48 -3.90 9.40
C GLU A 111 -5.17 -2.66 10.25
N ALA A 112 -3.91 -2.24 10.31
CA ALA A 112 -3.53 -1.03 11.05
C ALA A 112 -4.18 0.22 10.45
N ALA A 113 -4.27 0.32 9.13
CA ALA A 113 -4.94 1.42 8.46
C ALA A 113 -6.43 1.46 8.80
N ARG A 114 -7.10 0.30 8.81
CA ARG A 114 -8.51 0.20 9.22
C ARG A 114 -8.72 0.59 10.68
N GLU A 115 -7.86 0.12 11.57
CA GLU A 115 -7.92 0.46 13.01
C GLU A 115 -7.76 1.96 13.25
N ASN A 116 -7.06 2.65 12.38
CA ASN A 116 -6.79 4.08 12.50
C ASN A 116 -7.74 4.95 11.66
N GLY A 117 -8.81 4.39 11.14
CA GLY A 117 -9.92 5.14 10.57
C GLY A 117 -10.16 5.06 9.07
N LEU A 118 -9.33 4.38 8.32
CA LEU A 118 -9.59 4.18 6.89
C LEU A 118 -10.68 3.12 6.68
N GLU A 119 -11.57 3.38 5.75
CA GLU A 119 -12.68 2.47 5.40
C GLU A 119 -12.41 1.81 4.05
N PHE A 120 -12.33 0.50 4.07
CA PHE A 120 -12.22 -0.31 2.85
C PHE A 120 -12.49 -1.77 3.13
#